data_76bf706d1343694dc671ec6f3c029bba
#
_entry.id   76bf706d1343694dc671ec6f3c029bba
#
_cell.length_a   1.000
_cell.length_b   1.000
_cell.length_c   1.000
_cell.angle_alpha   90.00
_cell.angle_beta   90.00
_cell.angle_gamma   90.00
#
_symmetry.space_group_name_H-M   'P 1'
#
loop_
_entity.id
_entity.type
_entity.pdbx_description
1 polymer ?
#
loop_
_entity_poly.entity_id
_entity_poly.type
_entity_poly.pdbx_seq_one_letter_code
_entity_poly.pdbx_strand_id
1 'polypeptide(L)'
;MKLANTFIFFYLIFSGFLYADKKEQDPLRLGLIGLDTSHVIAFTSRFNEPDNPNHVPGGRVVAAFKGGSKDIESSHTRVEGYTKTLVEKYGVKIYDDIEQLCENVDAILLTSLDGRPHLSQVRPVIKAKIPVFVDKPVAGTLKDAVEIYRLAKEAKVPCFSSSSLRWYPGVVDVANADVGELKSVLSYGPAPPEPHHPDLFWYGIHPTEALFTVMGSGCKTVTRTSTDDTVVVTGIWKDGKVGTLHGLANGRFGYKVTAFGTKAIAEQNRGGDYTPMLREII
;
A
#
# COMPACT_ATOMS: atom_id res chain seq x y z
N MET A 1 -33.69 79.89 2.34
CA MET A 1 -33.71 78.46 1.80
C MET A 1 -32.44 78.25 1.04
N LYS A 2 -31.46 77.58 1.64
CA LYS A 2 -30.22 77.16 0.99
C LYS A 2 -30.16 75.61 1.02
N LEU A 3 -30.25 75.04 -0.15
CA LEU A 3 -30.03 73.57 -0.32
C LEU A 3 -28.53 73.28 -0.21
N ALA A 4 -28.16 72.38 0.66
CA ALA A 4 -26.81 71.79 0.75
C ALA A 4 -26.77 70.48 -0.04
N ASN A 5 -25.97 70.48 -1.09
CA ASN A 5 -25.65 69.25 -1.83
C ASN A 5 -24.58 68.50 -1.09
N THR A 6 -24.90 67.26 -0.62
CA THR A 6 -23.94 66.34 -0.04
C THR A 6 -23.49 65.39 -1.13
N PHE A 7 -22.22 65.47 -1.54
CA PHE A 7 -21.55 64.51 -2.42
C PHE A 7 -21.09 63.33 -1.58
N ILE A 8 -21.62 62.13 -1.85
CA ILE A 8 -21.13 60.86 -1.27
C ILE A 8 -20.09 60.28 -2.24
N PHE A 9 -18.86 60.25 -1.77
CA PHE A 9 -17.74 59.56 -2.48
C PHE A 9 -17.81 58.08 -2.12
N PHE A 10 -18.11 57.22 -3.12
CA PHE A 10 -17.98 55.79 -3.02
C PHE A 10 -16.51 55.41 -3.25
N TYR A 11 -15.81 54.97 -2.19
CA TYR A 11 -14.51 54.35 -2.28
C TYR A 11 -14.70 52.85 -2.66
N LEU A 12 -14.41 52.49 -3.92
CA LEU A 12 -14.28 51.13 -4.35
C LEU A 12 -12.93 50.59 -3.85
N ILE A 13 -12.97 49.79 -2.77
CA ILE A 13 -11.83 49.03 -2.30
C ILE A 13 -11.68 47.80 -3.25
N PHE A 14 -10.77 47.89 -4.17
CA PHE A 14 -10.31 46.73 -4.97
C PHE A 14 -9.45 45.84 -4.06
N SER A 15 -10.07 44.85 -3.41
CA SER A 15 -9.34 43.77 -2.74
C SER A 15 -8.75 42.85 -3.79
N GLY A 16 -7.54 43.16 -4.20
CA GLY A 16 -6.71 42.22 -5.00
C GLY A 16 -6.46 40.96 -4.17
N PHE A 17 -7.17 39.89 -4.49
CA PHE A 17 -6.76 38.56 -4.05
C PHE A 17 -5.42 38.27 -4.67
N LEU A 18 -4.36 38.41 -3.90
CA LEU A 18 -3.05 37.83 -4.20
C LEU A 18 -3.24 36.29 -4.14
N TYR A 19 -3.44 35.68 -5.30
CA TYR A 19 -3.17 34.26 -5.48
C TYR A 19 -1.66 34.10 -5.23
N ALA A 20 -1.31 33.67 -4.04
CA ALA A 20 0.02 33.16 -3.79
C ALA A 20 0.17 31.92 -4.67
N ASP A 21 0.96 32.01 -5.73
CA ASP A 21 1.45 30.86 -6.47
C ASP A 21 2.02 29.89 -5.43
N LYS A 22 1.31 28.78 -5.17
CA LYS A 22 1.89 27.64 -4.47
C LYS A 22 3.07 27.21 -5.34
N LYS A 23 4.31 27.52 -4.94
CA LYS A 23 5.49 26.90 -5.52
C LYS A 23 5.21 25.41 -5.56
N GLU A 24 5.14 24.85 -6.75
CA GLU A 24 5.06 23.40 -6.94
C GLU A 24 6.27 22.82 -6.23
N GLN A 25 6.01 22.04 -5.19
CA GLN A 25 7.07 21.45 -4.38
C GLN A 25 7.73 20.39 -5.25
N ASP A 26 9.06 20.39 -5.34
CA ASP A 26 9.79 19.36 -6.08
C ASP A 26 9.33 17.97 -5.62
N PRO A 27 9.11 17.03 -6.56
CA PRO A 27 8.64 15.70 -6.19
C PRO A 27 9.66 14.99 -5.30
N LEU A 28 9.17 14.23 -4.31
CA LEU A 28 9.99 13.40 -3.44
C LEU A 28 10.81 12.42 -4.29
N ARG A 29 12.09 12.34 -4.02
CA ARG A 29 12.99 11.34 -4.63
C ARG A 29 12.74 10.00 -3.97
N LEU A 30 12.18 9.05 -4.71
CA LEU A 30 11.83 7.72 -4.22
C LEU A 30 12.92 6.72 -4.58
N GLY A 31 13.29 5.89 -3.60
CA GLY A 31 14.19 4.75 -3.78
C GLY A 31 13.44 3.43 -3.75
N LEU A 32 13.80 2.48 -4.61
CA LEU A 32 13.28 1.11 -4.58
C LEU A 32 14.29 0.17 -3.93
N ILE A 33 13.82 -0.75 -3.10
CA ILE A 33 14.61 -1.87 -2.59
C ILE A 33 13.93 -3.17 -3.00
N GLY A 34 14.62 -4.01 -3.80
CA GLY A 34 14.09 -5.25 -4.36
C GLY A 34 13.40 -5.04 -5.71
N LEU A 35 14.08 -5.46 -6.77
CA LEU A 35 13.63 -5.26 -8.16
C LEU A 35 13.13 -6.57 -8.78
N ASP A 36 12.40 -7.40 -8.01
CA ASP A 36 12.02 -8.76 -8.34
C ASP A 36 10.47 -8.96 -8.44
N THR A 37 9.71 -7.89 -8.31
CA THR A 37 8.25 -7.89 -8.44
C THR A 37 7.77 -6.95 -9.56
N SER A 38 6.63 -7.26 -10.15
CA SER A 38 5.97 -6.37 -11.12
C SER A 38 5.59 -4.99 -10.55
N HIS A 39 5.54 -4.88 -9.23
CA HIS A 39 5.25 -3.61 -8.54
C HIS A 39 6.28 -2.53 -8.89
N VAL A 40 7.56 -2.88 -9.05
CA VAL A 40 8.60 -1.88 -9.35
C VAL A 40 8.33 -1.14 -10.66
N ILE A 41 7.86 -1.84 -11.68
CA ILE A 41 7.48 -1.20 -12.95
C ILE A 41 6.14 -0.48 -12.83
N ALA A 42 5.16 -1.12 -12.19
CA ALA A 42 3.82 -0.57 -12.02
C ALA A 42 3.82 0.74 -11.17
N PHE A 43 4.65 0.80 -10.13
CA PHE A 43 4.79 2.00 -9.29
C PHE A 43 5.59 3.08 -10.01
N THR A 44 6.74 2.71 -10.60
CA THR A 44 7.57 3.66 -11.33
C THR A 44 6.81 4.31 -12.49
N SER A 45 6.03 3.57 -13.27
CA SER A 45 5.26 4.15 -14.36
C SER A 45 4.23 5.18 -13.86
N ARG A 46 3.60 4.93 -12.70
CA ARG A 46 2.63 5.86 -12.11
C ARG A 46 3.27 7.12 -11.53
N PHE A 47 4.47 7.02 -10.99
CA PHE A 47 5.19 8.17 -10.45
C PHE A 47 5.96 8.95 -11.51
N ASN A 48 6.55 8.27 -12.51
CA ASN A 48 7.51 8.87 -13.43
C ASN A 48 6.93 9.26 -14.80
N GLU A 49 5.72 8.80 -15.16
CA GLU A 49 5.08 9.11 -16.44
C GLU A 49 3.89 10.07 -16.23
N PRO A 50 4.05 11.38 -16.46
CA PRO A 50 2.94 12.35 -16.31
C PRO A 50 1.74 12.07 -17.20
N ASP A 51 1.98 11.47 -18.38
CA ASP A 51 0.92 11.10 -19.33
C ASP A 51 0.22 9.77 -19.00
N ASN A 52 0.65 9.06 -17.96
CA ASN A 52 -0.03 7.85 -17.50
C ASN A 52 -1.41 8.22 -16.95
N PRO A 53 -2.53 7.61 -17.42
CA PRO A 53 -3.87 7.90 -16.93
C PRO A 53 -4.03 7.67 -15.42
N ASN A 54 -3.14 6.88 -14.84
CA ASN A 54 -3.06 6.58 -13.41
C ASN A 54 -1.87 7.28 -12.72
N HIS A 55 -1.40 8.40 -13.28
CA HIS A 55 -0.28 9.16 -12.69
C HIS A 55 -0.59 9.60 -11.25
N VAL A 56 0.43 9.49 -10.40
CA VAL A 56 0.43 9.95 -9.01
C VAL A 56 1.51 11.02 -8.86
N PRO A 57 1.13 12.29 -8.80
CA PRO A 57 2.08 13.38 -8.62
C PRO A 57 2.65 13.40 -7.18
N GLY A 58 3.76 14.09 -6.99
CA GLY A 58 4.39 14.31 -5.68
C GLY A 58 5.58 13.39 -5.39
N GLY A 59 5.80 12.33 -6.17
CA GLY A 59 6.96 11.45 -6.05
C GLY A 59 7.58 11.11 -7.40
N ARG A 60 8.86 10.78 -7.41
CA ARG A 60 9.59 10.28 -8.57
C ARG A 60 10.60 9.21 -8.17
N VAL A 61 10.51 8.02 -8.74
CA VAL A 61 11.51 6.96 -8.56
C VAL A 61 12.80 7.35 -9.30
N VAL A 62 13.89 7.49 -8.55
CA VAL A 62 15.17 7.97 -9.08
C VAL A 62 16.32 7.01 -8.84
N ALA A 63 16.19 6.11 -7.86
CA ALA A 63 17.27 5.25 -7.41
C ALA A 63 16.76 3.90 -6.95
N ALA A 64 17.61 2.87 -6.94
CA ALA A 64 17.23 1.54 -6.50
C ALA A 64 18.42 0.69 -6.02
N PHE A 65 18.10 -0.32 -5.18
CA PHE A 65 18.94 -1.44 -4.81
C PHE A 65 18.29 -2.73 -5.35
N LYS A 66 19.06 -3.58 -6.05
CA LYS A 66 18.51 -4.74 -6.77
C LYS A 66 17.77 -5.74 -5.88
N GLY A 67 18.40 -6.19 -4.80
CA GLY A 67 17.87 -7.28 -3.98
C GLY A 67 17.66 -8.58 -4.73
N GLY A 68 16.60 -9.30 -4.37
CA GLY A 68 16.21 -10.58 -4.97
C GLY A 68 16.62 -11.79 -4.13
N SER A 69 15.80 -12.86 -4.17
CA SER A 69 15.99 -14.12 -3.46
C SER A 69 16.30 -15.25 -4.45
N LYS A 70 17.46 -15.87 -4.33
CA LYS A 70 17.96 -16.85 -5.29
C LYS A 70 17.17 -18.18 -5.28
N ASP A 71 16.54 -18.50 -4.16
CA ASP A 71 15.76 -19.70 -3.93
C ASP A 71 14.27 -19.55 -4.28
N ILE A 72 13.82 -18.35 -4.66
CA ILE A 72 12.47 -18.11 -5.17
C ILE A 72 12.55 -17.85 -6.68
N GLU A 73 12.06 -18.77 -7.50
CA GLU A 73 12.11 -18.70 -8.96
C GLU A 73 11.51 -17.39 -9.50
N SER A 74 10.32 -17.01 -9.00
CA SER A 74 9.64 -15.78 -9.40
C SER A 74 10.37 -14.49 -8.98
N SER A 75 11.33 -14.56 -8.07
CA SER A 75 12.25 -13.49 -7.71
C SER A 75 13.45 -13.45 -8.66
N HIS A 76 14.34 -14.43 -8.59
CA HIS A 76 15.63 -14.39 -9.29
C HIS A 76 15.52 -14.29 -10.82
N THR A 77 14.46 -14.84 -11.43
CA THR A 77 14.26 -14.75 -12.89
C THR A 77 13.86 -13.37 -13.39
N ARG A 78 13.39 -12.47 -12.50
CA ARG A 78 12.83 -11.16 -12.88
C ARG A 78 13.75 -9.98 -12.61
N VAL A 79 14.65 -10.07 -11.64
CA VAL A 79 15.50 -8.95 -11.17
C VAL A 79 16.21 -8.26 -12.32
N GLU A 80 16.90 -9.00 -13.18
CA GLU A 80 17.69 -8.39 -14.26
C GLU A 80 16.81 -7.71 -15.32
N GLY A 81 15.68 -8.31 -15.68
CA GLY A 81 14.73 -7.72 -16.63
C GLY A 81 14.12 -6.41 -16.14
N TYR A 82 13.67 -6.38 -14.87
CA TYR A 82 13.12 -5.17 -14.27
C TYR A 82 14.21 -4.11 -14.04
N THR A 83 15.41 -4.51 -13.59
CA THR A 83 16.55 -3.59 -13.46
C THR A 83 16.85 -2.92 -14.79
N LYS A 84 16.95 -3.68 -15.87
CA LYS A 84 17.20 -3.15 -17.22
C LYS A 84 16.13 -2.12 -17.60
N THR A 85 14.85 -2.45 -17.41
CA THR A 85 13.74 -1.53 -17.72
C THR A 85 13.81 -0.24 -16.90
N LEU A 86 14.10 -0.33 -15.60
CA LEU A 86 14.21 0.84 -14.72
C LEU A 86 15.36 1.75 -15.13
N VAL A 87 16.51 1.20 -15.51
CA VAL A 87 17.67 1.96 -15.97
C VAL A 87 17.43 2.58 -17.35
N GLU A 88 17.05 1.76 -18.34
CA GLU A 88 16.98 2.20 -19.73
C GLU A 88 15.78 3.13 -20.01
N LYS A 89 14.62 2.82 -19.41
CA LYS A 89 13.39 3.60 -19.67
C LYS A 89 13.25 4.79 -18.72
N TYR A 90 13.59 4.62 -17.43
CA TYR A 90 13.30 5.62 -16.41
C TYR A 90 14.52 6.34 -15.87
N GLY A 91 15.75 5.93 -16.26
CA GLY A 91 17.00 6.52 -15.80
C GLY A 91 17.26 6.30 -14.31
N VAL A 92 16.71 5.23 -13.72
CA VAL A 92 16.88 4.90 -12.30
C VAL A 92 18.33 4.48 -12.05
N LYS A 93 18.98 5.14 -11.08
CA LYS A 93 20.35 4.81 -10.69
C LYS A 93 20.36 3.61 -9.74
N ILE A 94 21.20 2.62 -10.04
CA ILE A 94 21.36 1.43 -9.19
C ILE A 94 22.52 1.65 -8.22
N TYR A 95 22.28 1.32 -6.94
CA TYR A 95 23.28 1.34 -5.88
C TYR A 95 23.58 -0.09 -5.41
N ASP A 96 24.81 -0.34 -4.97
CA ASP A 96 25.28 -1.66 -4.53
C ASP A 96 24.93 -1.94 -3.07
N ASP A 97 24.63 -0.92 -2.29
CA ASP A 97 24.17 -1.04 -0.91
C ASP A 97 23.02 -0.07 -0.58
N ILE A 98 22.27 -0.41 0.46
CA ILE A 98 21.07 0.34 0.89
C ILE A 98 21.45 1.66 1.59
N GLU A 99 22.59 1.70 2.26
CA GLU A 99 23.10 2.91 2.92
C GLU A 99 23.35 4.02 1.90
N GLN A 100 24.05 3.73 0.80
CA GLN A 100 24.28 4.68 -0.29
C GLN A 100 22.96 5.09 -0.97
N LEU A 101 22.02 4.15 -1.14
CA LEU A 101 20.70 4.48 -1.66
C LEU A 101 20.01 5.52 -0.77
N CYS A 102 20.02 5.32 0.55
CA CYS A 102 19.38 6.22 1.52
C CYS A 102 19.94 7.65 1.50
N GLU A 103 21.23 7.85 1.16
CA GLU A 103 21.84 9.18 1.03
C GLU A 103 21.29 10.00 -0.16
N ASN A 104 20.62 9.34 -1.11
CA ASN A 104 20.24 9.92 -2.39
C ASN A 104 18.72 10.04 -2.60
N VAL A 105 17.90 9.68 -1.60
CA VAL A 105 16.44 9.64 -1.70
C VAL A 105 15.76 10.26 -0.47
N ASP A 106 14.50 10.61 -0.59
CA ASP A 106 13.70 11.22 0.47
C ASP A 106 12.75 10.20 1.13
N ALA A 107 12.39 9.13 0.42
CA ALA A 107 11.59 8.01 0.94
C ALA A 107 11.93 6.71 0.20
N ILE A 108 11.65 5.57 0.85
CA ILE A 108 11.88 4.23 0.31
C ILE A 108 10.56 3.47 0.09
N LEU A 109 10.48 2.82 -1.05
CA LEU A 109 9.53 1.74 -1.35
C LEU A 109 10.31 0.42 -1.31
N LEU A 110 10.18 -0.32 -0.21
CA LEU A 110 10.78 -1.64 -0.06
C LEU A 110 9.85 -2.64 -0.74
N THR A 111 10.24 -3.10 -1.92
CA THR A 111 9.42 -3.88 -2.85
C THR A 111 9.94 -5.30 -3.08
N SER A 112 10.92 -5.77 -2.31
CA SER A 112 11.36 -7.18 -2.40
C SER A 112 10.16 -8.11 -2.33
N LEU A 113 10.07 -9.06 -3.27
CA LEU A 113 8.97 -10.01 -3.35
C LEU A 113 8.91 -10.93 -2.13
N ASP A 114 10.09 -11.31 -1.65
CA ASP A 114 10.31 -12.15 -0.48
C ASP A 114 10.29 -11.33 0.81
N GLY A 115 9.41 -11.66 1.73
CA GLY A 115 9.33 -10.99 3.02
C GLY A 115 10.47 -11.32 3.99
N ARG A 116 11.25 -12.38 3.75
CA ARG A 116 12.32 -12.83 4.65
C ARG A 116 13.47 -11.81 4.81
N PRO A 117 13.97 -11.15 3.74
CA PRO A 117 15.00 -10.14 3.87
C PRO A 117 14.50 -8.76 4.36
N HIS A 118 13.20 -8.50 4.45
CA HIS A 118 12.65 -7.17 4.74
C HIS A 118 13.20 -6.56 6.03
N LEU A 119 13.31 -7.35 7.13
CA LEU A 119 13.86 -6.82 8.38
C LEU A 119 15.32 -6.36 8.22
N SER A 120 16.15 -7.11 7.49
CA SER A 120 17.54 -6.73 7.25
C SER A 120 17.65 -5.52 6.34
N GLN A 121 16.79 -5.43 5.32
CA GLN A 121 16.75 -4.32 4.36
C GLN A 121 16.22 -3.01 4.95
N VAL A 122 15.24 -3.10 5.86
CA VAL A 122 14.64 -1.90 6.47
C VAL A 122 15.53 -1.29 7.57
N ARG A 123 16.42 -2.07 8.20
CA ARG A 123 17.31 -1.58 9.27
C ARG A 123 18.16 -0.37 8.86
N PRO A 124 18.92 -0.40 7.76
CA PRO A 124 19.67 0.77 7.30
C PRO A 124 18.76 1.96 6.95
N VAL A 125 17.56 1.73 6.39
CA VAL A 125 16.59 2.78 6.08
C VAL A 125 16.12 3.49 7.35
N ILE A 126 15.72 2.72 8.38
CA ILE A 126 15.30 3.27 9.68
C ILE A 126 16.48 4.00 10.37
N LYS A 127 17.70 3.46 10.29
CA LYS A 127 18.91 4.10 10.82
C LYS A 127 19.17 5.44 10.15
N ALA A 128 18.97 5.54 8.84
CA ALA A 128 19.10 6.77 8.07
C ALA A 128 17.93 7.76 8.29
N LYS A 129 16.89 7.40 9.06
CA LYS A 129 15.69 8.20 9.32
C LYS A 129 14.85 8.48 8.07
N ILE A 130 14.90 7.60 7.07
CA ILE A 130 14.14 7.74 5.84
C ILE A 130 12.76 7.07 6.00
N PRO A 131 11.65 7.76 5.67
CA PRO A 131 10.32 7.16 5.62
C PRO A 131 10.28 5.95 4.69
N VAL A 132 9.54 4.91 5.07
CA VAL A 132 9.51 3.67 4.29
C VAL A 132 8.12 3.05 4.19
N PHE A 133 7.72 2.76 2.98
CA PHE A 133 6.65 1.82 2.68
C PHE A 133 7.26 0.43 2.49
N VAL A 134 6.75 -0.56 3.21
CA VAL A 134 7.15 -1.96 3.07
C VAL A 134 6.04 -2.71 2.33
N ASP A 135 6.33 -3.21 1.15
CA ASP A 135 5.35 -3.98 0.38
C ASP A 135 4.96 -5.28 1.09
N LYS A 136 3.89 -5.87 0.67
CA LYS A 136 3.40 -7.15 1.22
C LYS A 136 4.24 -8.36 0.70
N PRO A 137 4.45 -9.39 1.52
CA PRO A 137 4.19 -9.42 2.95
C PRO A 137 5.20 -8.54 3.71
N VAL A 138 4.77 -7.90 4.79
CA VAL A 138 5.65 -7.00 5.56
C VAL A 138 6.92 -7.68 6.07
N ALA A 139 6.88 -8.99 6.27
CA ALA A 139 8.03 -9.83 6.63
C ALA A 139 7.73 -11.31 6.35
N GLY A 140 8.75 -12.17 6.41
CA GLY A 140 8.61 -13.63 6.31
C GLY A 140 8.10 -14.28 7.61
N THR A 141 8.11 -13.56 8.74
CA THR A 141 7.62 -14.06 10.03
C THR A 141 6.89 -12.97 10.82
N LEU A 142 5.99 -13.37 11.73
CA LEU A 142 5.33 -12.43 12.64
C LEU A 142 6.36 -11.71 13.54
N LYS A 143 7.39 -12.43 13.99
CA LYS A 143 8.47 -11.85 14.83
C LYS A 143 9.15 -10.69 14.10
N ASP A 144 9.51 -10.88 12.85
CA ASP A 144 10.19 -9.86 12.06
C ASP A 144 9.25 -8.70 11.70
N ALA A 145 7.98 -8.98 11.43
CA ALA A 145 6.97 -7.95 11.20
C ALA A 145 6.81 -7.03 12.43
N VAL A 146 6.71 -7.61 13.64
CA VAL A 146 6.64 -6.84 14.90
C VAL A 146 7.93 -6.04 15.11
N GLU A 147 9.09 -6.63 14.84
CA GLU A 147 10.39 -5.97 15.00
C GLU A 147 10.55 -4.77 14.04
N ILE A 148 10.12 -4.87 12.79
CA ILE A 148 10.12 -3.76 11.82
C ILE A 148 9.37 -2.55 12.41
N TYR A 149 8.12 -2.76 12.85
CA TYR A 149 7.32 -1.67 13.42
C TYR A 149 7.87 -1.15 14.76
N ARG A 150 8.45 -2.02 15.58
CA ARG A 150 9.11 -1.61 16.83
C ARG A 150 10.28 -0.66 16.55
N LEU A 151 11.18 -1.04 15.64
CA LEU A 151 12.33 -0.24 15.24
C LEU A 151 11.91 1.11 14.65
N ALA A 152 10.94 1.11 13.73
CA ALA A 152 10.42 2.33 13.12
C ALA A 152 9.82 3.28 14.17
N LYS A 153 9.02 2.75 15.11
CA LYS A 153 8.40 3.52 16.19
C LYS A 153 9.46 4.14 17.11
N GLU A 154 10.45 3.37 17.56
CA GLU A 154 11.53 3.86 18.41
C GLU A 154 12.37 4.93 17.73
N ALA A 155 12.64 4.75 16.45
CA ALA A 155 13.36 5.70 15.64
C ALA A 155 12.52 6.93 15.22
N LYS A 156 11.19 6.92 15.44
CA LYS A 156 10.22 7.92 14.97
C LYS A 156 10.25 8.09 13.45
N VAL A 157 10.41 6.99 12.72
CA VAL A 157 10.40 6.94 11.26
C VAL A 157 9.03 6.49 10.79
N PRO A 158 8.36 7.22 9.89
CA PRO A 158 7.14 6.77 9.25
C PRO A 158 7.37 5.43 8.54
N CYS A 159 6.58 4.43 8.90
CA CYS A 159 6.68 3.08 8.32
C CYS A 159 5.31 2.44 8.29
N PHE A 160 4.87 2.01 7.12
CA PHE A 160 3.65 1.22 7.00
C PHE A 160 3.76 0.18 5.88
N SER A 161 2.84 -0.77 5.89
CA SER A 161 2.70 -1.81 4.87
C SER A 161 1.24 -1.93 4.47
N SER A 162 0.98 -2.26 3.22
CA SER A 162 -0.37 -2.46 2.73
C SER A 162 -0.43 -3.35 1.50
N SER A 163 -1.48 -4.16 1.42
CA SER A 163 -1.98 -4.65 0.15
C SER A 163 -2.74 -3.53 -0.57
N SER A 164 -2.66 -3.49 -1.89
CA SER A 164 -3.48 -2.58 -2.70
C SER A 164 -4.98 -2.79 -2.50
N LEU A 165 -5.41 -4.00 -2.11
CA LEU A 165 -6.83 -4.31 -1.87
C LEU A 165 -7.47 -3.45 -0.79
N ARG A 166 -6.71 -3.05 0.24
CA ARG A 166 -7.19 -2.12 1.28
C ARG A 166 -7.79 -0.84 0.67
N TRP A 167 -7.25 -0.41 -0.46
CA TRP A 167 -7.54 0.84 -1.13
C TRP A 167 -8.41 0.68 -2.39
N TYR A 168 -8.79 -0.55 -2.73
CA TYR A 168 -9.69 -0.78 -3.88
C TYR A 168 -11.01 -0.07 -3.63
N PRO A 169 -11.48 0.76 -4.58
CA PRO A 169 -12.73 1.50 -4.41
C PRO A 169 -13.89 0.63 -3.95
N GLY A 170 -14.04 -0.57 -4.51
CA GLY A 170 -15.12 -1.48 -4.10
C GLY A 170 -14.97 -2.03 -2.68
N VAL A 171 -13.74 -2.20 -2.15
CA VAL A 171 -13.51 -2.59 -0.75
C VAL A 171 -13.83 -1.42 0.20
N VAL A 172 -13.41 -0.21 -0.18
CA VAL A 172 -13.72 1.03 0.55
C VAL A 172 -15.23 1.31 0.57
N ASP A 173 -15.93 1.08 -0.56
CA ASP A 173 -17.37 1.19 -0.63
C ASP A 173 -18.07 0.26 0.39
N VAL A 174 -17.63 -1.00 0.46
CA VAL A 174 -18.19 -1.97 1.44
C VAL A 174 -17.89 -1.55 2.88
N ALA A 175 -16.67 -1.05 3.15
CA ALA A 175 -16.28 -0.60 4.49
C ALA A 175 -17.09 0.61 4.98
N ASN A 176 -17.55 1.47 4.05
CA ASN A 176 -18.32 2.69 4.33
C ASN A 176 -19.85 2.51 4.13
N ALA A 177 -20.31 1.33 3.72
CA ALA A 177 -21.72 1.09 3.45
C ALA A 177 -22.56 1.14 4.74
N ASP A 178 -23.76 1.76 4.65
CA ASP A 178 -24.73 1.74 5.74
C ASP A 178 -25.43 0.38 5.80
N VAL A 179 -24.76 -0.58 6.39
CA VAL A 179 -25.32 -1.93 6.64
C VAL A 179 -26.06 -2.05 7.98
N GLY A 180 -26.18 -0.95 8.73
CA GLY A 180 -26.63 -0.98 10.12
C GLY A 180 -25.56 -1.55 11.04
N GLU A 181 -25.95 -2.38 12.02
CA GLU A 181 -24.99 -3.09 12.86
C GLU A 181 -24.32 -4.22 12.07
N LEU A 182 -23.00 -4.12 11.85
CA LEU A 182 -22.22 -5.14 11.16
C LEU A 182 -22.22 -6.45 11.97
N LYS A 183 -22.60 -7.56 11.36
CA LYS A 183 -22.66 -8.89 11.99
C LYS A 183 -21.49 -9.77 11.56
N SER A 184 -21.22 -9.82 10.26
CA SER A 184 -20.12 -10.61 9.73
C SER A 184 -19.58 -10.06 8.41
N VAL A 185 -18.37 -10.51 8.06
CA VAL A 185 -17.73 -10.21 6.78
C VAL A 185 -17.16 -11.49 6.20
N LEU A 186 -17.35 -11.71 4.91
CA LEU A 186 -16.67 -12.73 4.12
C LEU A 186 -15.73 -12.05 3.13
N SER A 187 -14.47 -12.48 3.13
CA SER A 187 -13.48 -12.10 2.11
C SER A 187 -12.90 -13.34 1.46
N TYR A 188 -12.68 -13.31 0.15
CA TYR A 188 -11.99 -14.40 -0.53
C TYR A 188 -10.99 -13.90 -1.56
N GLY A 189 -10.02 -14.77 -1.87
CA GLY A 189 -9.02 -14.49 -2.89
C GLY A 189 -8.03 -15.64 -3.07
N PRO A 190 -7.09 -15.50 -4.03
CA PRO A 190 -6.02 -16.47 -4.19
C PRO A 190 -5.16 -16.55 -2.93
N ALA A 191 -4.78 -17.77 -2.59
CA ALA A 191 -3.86 -18.09 -1.50
C ALA A 191 -3.01 -19.32 -1.88
N PRO A 192 -2.33 -19.33 -3.05
CA PRO A 192 -1.42 -20.41 -3.38
C PRO A 192 -0.31 -20.49 -2.32
N PRO A 193 0.08 -21.69 -1.89
CA PRO A 193 1.21 -21.86 -0.98
C PRO A 193 2.51 -21.43 -1.63
N GLU A 194 3.42 -20.91 -0.83
CA GLU A 194 4.81 -20.65 -1.19
C GLU A 194 5.70 -21.26 -0.11
N PRO A 195 6.61 -22.22 -0.47
CA PRO A 195 7.33 -23.01 0.52
C PRO A 195 8.20 -22.23 1.51
N HIS A 196 8.63 -21.02 1.14
CA HIS A 196 9.50 -20.18 1.96
C HIS A 196 8.73 -19.20 2.87
N HIS A 197 7.39 -19.16 2.74
CA HIS A 197 6.55 -18.27 3.52
C HIS A 197 5.48 -19.04 4.31
N PRO A 198 5.15 -18.61 5.53
CA PRO A 198 4.10 -19.26 6.28
C PRO A 198 2.73 -19.02 5.62
N ASP A 199 2.01 -20.11 5.33
CA ASP A 199 0.59 -20.14 5.00
C ASP A 199 0.08 -18.94 4.15
N LEU A 200 -0.76 -18.09 4.73
CA LEU A 200 -1.42 -16.97 4.06
C LEU A 200 -0.53 -15.74 3.76
N PHE A 201 0.73 -15.74 4.20
CA PHE A 201 1.64 -14.58 4.06
C PHE A 201 1.90 -14.20 2.60
N TRP A 202 1.93 -15.16 1.69
CA TRP A 202 2.30 -14.92 0.28
C TRP A 202 1.22 -14.14 -0.49
N TYR A 203 0.09 -14.78 -0.79
CA TYR A 203 -1.05 -14.18 -1.50
C TYR A 203 -2.28 -14.02 -0.63
N GLY A 204 -2.46 -14.88 0.37
CA GLY A 204 -3.58 -14.81 1.29
C GLY A 204 -3.65 -13.52 2.11
N ILE A 205 -2.53 -12.78 2.19
CA ILE A 205 -2.49 -11.45 2.81
C ILE A 205 -3.46 -10.47 2.13
N HIS A 206 -3.65 -10.56 0.83
CA HIS A 206 -4.54 -9.65 0.10
C HIS A 206 -5.99 -9.74 0.57
N PRO A 207 -6.68 -10.90 0.52
CA PRO A 207 -8.04 -11.00 1.04
C PRO A 207 -8.10 -10.85 2.56
N THR A 208 -7.01 -11.13 3.30
CA THR A 208 -6.92 -10.83 4.74
C THR A 208 -6.99 -9.33 4.99
N GLU A 209 -6.25 -8.52 4.26
CA GLU A 209 -6.31 -7.06 4.41
C GLU A 209 -7.67 -6.49 4.00
N ALA A 210 -8.29 -7.00 2.93
CA ALA A 210 -9.66 -6.61 2.57
C ALA A 210 -10.67 -6.93 3.69
N LEU A 211 -10.54 -8.10 4.33
CA LEU A 211 -11.34 -8.48 5.50
C LEU A 211 -11.15 -7.47 6.65
N PHE A 212 -9.90 -7.20 7.02
CA PHE A 212 -9.60 -6.27 8.11
C PHE A 212 -9.93 -4.81 7.79
N THR A 213 -9.95 -4.42 6.53
CA THR A 213 -10.42 -3.09 6.11
C THR A 213 -11.88 -2.86 6.51
N VAL A 214 -12.72 -3.88 6.36
CA VAL A 214 -14.15 -3.81 6.71
C VAL A 214 -14.39 -4.09 8.20
N MET A 215 -13.71 -5.09 8.76
CA MET A 215 -13.90 -5.53 10.17
C MET A 215 -13.20 -4.62 11.19
N GLY A 216 -12.14 -3.95 10.80
CA GLY A 216 -11.25 -3.25 11.73
C GLY A 216 -10.41 -4.22 12.57
N SER A 217 -9.67 -3.65 13.54
CA SER A 217 -8.87 -4.41 14.51
C SER A 217 -9.74 -5.07 15.58
N GLY A 218 -9.19 -6.03 16.33
CA GLY A 218 -9.86 -6.60 17.51
C GLY A 218 -10.27 -8.07 17.38
N CYS A 219 -9.80 -8.77 16.36
CA CYS A 219 -9.92 -10.23 16.30
C CYS A 219 -9.26 -10.87 17.52
N LYS A 220 -9.99 -11.75 18.23
CA LYS A 220 -9.53 -12.43 19.46
C LYS A 220 -9.11 -13.86 19.22
N THR A 221 -9.89 -14.57 18.43
CA THR A 221 -9.67 -16.00 18.20
C THR A 221 -9.82 -16.28 16.72
N VAL A 222 -9.06 -17.26 16.24
CA VAL A 222 -9.18 -17.76 14.87
C VAL A 222 -9.25 -19.29 14.89
N THR A 223 -10.07 -19.85 13.99
CA THR A 223 -10.08 -21.26 13.66
C THR A 223 -9.77 -21.44 12.20
N ARG A 224 -9.10 -22.54 11.84
CA ARG A 224 -8.67 -22.82 10.47
C ARG A 224 -9.11 -24.22 10.06
N THR A 225 -9.63 -24.31 8.85
CA THR A 225 -9.88 -25.56 8.13
C THR A 225 -9.19 -25.47 6.78
N SER A 226 -8.46 -26.49 6.38
CA SER A 226 -7.76 -26.49 5.09
C SER A 226 -7.72 -27.86 4.44
N THR A 227 -7.67 -27.82 3.12
CA THR A 227 -7.30 -28.91 2.22
C THR A 227 -6.12 -28.44 1.36
N ASP A 228 -5.68 -29.26 0.40
CA ASP A 228 -4.61 -28.86 -0.53
C ASP A 228 -5.02 -27.67 -1.42
N ASP A 229 -6.31 -27.50 -1.70
CA ASP A 229 -6.84 -26.51 -2.64
C ASP A 229 -7.43 -25.28 -1.96
N THR A 230 -7.72 -25.36 -0.67
CA THR A 230 -8.52 -24.33 0.01
C THR A 230 -8.13 -24.18 1.46
N VAL A 231 -8.08 -22.93 1.92
CA VAL A 231 -7.98 -22.60 3.34
C VAL A 231 -9.11 -21.66 3.74
N VAL A 232 -9.84 -22.02 4.79
CA VAL A 232 -10.89 -21.18 5.40
C VAL A 232 -10.45 -20.83 6.82
N VAL A 233 -10.41 -19.54 7.12
CA VAL A 233 -10.11 -19.02 8.44
C VAL A 233 -11.29 -18.21 8.93
N THR A 234 -11.82 -18.58 10.11
CA THR A 234 -12.89 -17.83 10.77
C THR A 234 -12.36 -17.18 12.02
N GLY A 235 -12.52 -15.86 12.13
CA GLY A 235 -12.14 -15.05 13.28
C GLY A 235 -13.36 -14.54 14.05
N ILE A 236 -13.22 -14.43 15.38
CA ILE A 236 -14.23 -13.81 16.25
C ILE A 236 -13.63 -12.53 16.83
N TRP A 237 -14.30 -11.40 16.62
CA TRP A 237 -13.91 -10.08 17.14
C TRP A 237 -14.42 -9.87 18.57
N LYS A 238 -13.85 -8.86 19.27
CA LYS A 238 -14.18 -8.53 20.68
C LYS A 238 -15.66 -8.24 20.90
N ASP A 239 -16.33 -7.70 19.90
CA ASP A 239 -17.75 -7.33 19.89
C ASP A 239 -18.67 -8.44 19.36
N GLY A 240 -18.14 -9.65 19.19
CA GLY A 240 -18.91 -10.83 18.75
C GLY A 240 -19.07 -10.95 17.25
N LYS A 241 -18.59 -10.00 16.44
CA LYS A 241 -18.63 -10.11 14.97
C LYS A 241 -17.77 -11.27 14.48
N VAL A 242 -18.17 -11.85 13.36
CA VAL A 242 -17.47 -12.97 12.71
C VAL A 242 -16.89 -12.52 11.39
N GLY A 243 -15.60 -12.73 11.19
CA GLY A 243 -14.92 -12.54 9.91
C GLY A 243 -14.48 -13.87 9.32
N THR A 244 -14.75 -14.11 8.05
CA THR A 244 -14.33 -15.33 7.35
C THR A 244 -13.45 -14.98 6.17
N LEU A 245 -12.27 -15.59 6.11
CA LEU A 245 -11.37 -15.58 4.98
C LEU A 245 -11.48 -16.92 4.24
N HIS A 246 -11.66 -16.86 2.93
CA HIS A 246 -11.62 -18.03 2.06
C HIS A 246 -10.47 -17.87 1.06
N GLY A 247 -9.37 -18.58 1.28
CA GLY A 247 -8.19 -18.62 0.41
C GLY A 247 -8.27 -19.79 -0.56
N LEU A 248 -8.01 -19.52 -1.84
CA LEU A 248 -8.03 -20.51 -2.92
C LEU A 248 -6.60 -20.76 -3.39
N ALA A 249 -6.09 -21.98 -3.25
CA ALA A 249 -4.77 -22.36 -3.74
C ALA A 249 -4.78 -22.66 -5.24
N ASN A 250 -5.89 -23.20 -5.73
CA ASN A 250 -6.09 -23.58 -7.12
C ASN A 250 -7.44 -23.06 -7.66
N GLY A 251 -7.61 -23.11 -8.98
CA GLY A 251 -8.86 -22.78 -9.66
C GLY A 251 -8.90 -21.35 -10.21
N ARG A 252 -10.11 -20.83 -10.41
CA ARG A 252 -10.32 -19.47 -10.92
C ARG A 252 -10.15 -18.45 -9.79
N PHE A 253 -9.23 -17.54 -9.97
CA PHE A 253 -8.93 -16.51 -8.97
C PHE A 253 -9.75 -15.23 -9.17
N GLY A 254 -10.03 -14.57 -8.07
CA GLY A 254 -10.64 -13.26 -7.97
C GLY A 254 -10.66 -12.83 -6.51
N TYR A 255 -10.86 -11.54 -6.28
CA TYR A 255 -10.98 -10.99 -4.93
C TYR A 255 -12.39 -10.46 -4.73
N LYS A 256 -12.98 -10.74 -3.59
CA LYS A 256 -14.26 -10.13 -3.19
C LYS A 256 -14.35 -10.01 -1.66
N VAL A 257 -15.01 -8.95 -1.20
CA VAL A 257 -15.45 -8.81 0.18
C VAL A 257 -16.95 -8.54 0.23
N THR A 258 -17.64 -9.14 1.20
CA THR A 258 -19.09 -8.96 1.46
C THR A 258 -19.30 -8.72 2.95
N ALA A 259 -20.02 -7.66 3.29
CA ALA A 259 -20.41 -7.30 4.65
C ALA A 259 -21.90 -7.61 4.88
N PHE A 260 -22.22 -8.28 5.99
CA PHE A 260 -23.58 -8.65 6.39
C PHE A 260 -23.96 -7.85 7.63
N GLY A 261 -24.96 -7.00 7.51
CA GLY A 261 -25.44 -6.16 8.61
C GLY A 261 -26.93 -6.34 8.88
N THR A 262 -27.45 -5.65 9.88
CA THR A 262 -28.85 -5.73 10.26
C THR A 262 -29.79 -5.00 9.29
N LYS A 263 -29.26 -4.09 8.49
CA LYS A 263 -30.05 -3.25 7.58
C LYS A 263 -29.86 -3.63 6.11
N ALA A 264 -28.65 -4.06 5.74
CA ALA A 264 -28.32 -4.42 4.38
C ALA A 264 -27.15 -5.42 4.31
N ILE A 265 -26.95 -5.99 3.11
CA ILE A 265 -25.75 -6.69 2.70
C ILE A 265 -25.03 -5.80 1.68
N ALA A 266 -23.75 -5.51 1.92
CA ALA A 266 -22.91 -4.76 0.98
C ALA A 266 -21.89 -5.69 0.35
N GLU A 267 -21.78 -5.63 -0.97
CA GLU A 267 -20.85 -6.46 -1.74
C GLU A 267 -19.89 -5.61 -2.57
N GLN A 268 -18.64 -6.00 -2.60
CA GLN A 268 -17.69 -5.42 -3.53
C GLN A 268 -18.13 -5.66 -4.97
N ASN A 269 -18.39 -4.58 -5.72
CA ASN A 269 -18.89 -4.61 -7.10
C ASN A 269 -17.88 -4.09 -8.13
N ARG A 270 -16.73 -3.57 -7.67
CA ARG A 270 -15.65 -3.07 -8.52
C ARG A 270 -14.29 -3.40 -7.92
N GLY A 271 -13.32 -3.62 -8.78
CA GLY A 271 -11.91 -3.76 -8.42
C GLY A 271 -11.22 -2.41 -8.25
N GLY A 272 -9.91 -2.46 -8.36
CA GLY A 272 -9.04 -1.29 -8.32
C GLY A 272 -7.66 -1.63 -8.88
N ASP A 273 -6.76 -0.68 -8.73
CA ASP A 273 -5.35 -0.81 -9.07
C ASP A 273 -4.46 -0.26 -7.94
N TYR A 274 -3.20 -0.03 -8.21
CA TYR A 274 -2.26 0.48 -7.21
C TYR A 274 -2.41 1.99 -6.93
N THR A 275 -3.08 2.74 -7.80
CA THR A 275 -3.12 4.21 -7.74
C THR A 275 -3.63 4.77 -6.42
N PRO A 276 -4.74 4.27 -5.82
CA PRO A 276 -5.19 4.77 -4.53
C PRO A 276 -4.16 4.52 -3.41
N MET A 277 -3.54 3.34 -3.39
CA MET A 277 -2.49 3.02 -2.40
C MET A 277 -1.26 3.93 -2.57
N LEU A 278 -0.83 4.18 -3.80
CA LEU A 278 0.34 5.02 -4.06
C LEU A 278 0.12 6.48 -3.66
N ARG A 279 -1.13 6.98 -3.72
CA ARG A 279 -1.49 8.31 -3.21
C ARG A 279 -1.39 8.42 -1.69
N GLU A 280 -1.58 7.33 -0.97
CA GLU A 280 -1.42 7.29 0.49
C GLU A 280 0.06 7.18 0.92
N ILE A 281 0.96 6.83 -0.01
CA ILE A 281 2.40 6.74 0.24
C ILE A 281 3.05 8.13 0.16
N ILE A 282 2.55 9.01 -0.69
CA ILE A 282 3.07 10.37 -0.91
C ILE A 282 2.38 11.39 -0.01
#